data_7762b188b3a976821528015a1a2b5e0c
#
_entry.id   7762b188b3a976821528015a1a2b5e0c
#
_cell.length_a   1.000
_cell.length_b   1.000
_cell.length_c   1.000
_cell.angle_alpha   90.00
_cell.angle_beta   90.00
_cell.angle_gamma   90.00
#
_symmetry.space_group_name_H-M   'P 1'
#
loop_
_entity.id
_entity.type
_entity.pdbx_description
1 polymer ?
#
loop_
_entity_poly.entity_id
_entity_poly.type
_entity_poly.pdbx_seq_one_letter_code
_entity_poly.pdbx_strand_id
1 'polypeptide(L)'
;MHDIKCLYMAKAAKKFATVKHSGVDPYIATLLEKIDSGKQELTFHKGEKVFSQGDSADSIYFIQTGRIKISVVSAAGKEAVLAMPGPREFFGEGALVNQSLRVSTAVTLEPSKVFRIEKQAMIRSLHEQSELSEKFMASLLARNIDLEEDLCDQLFNHSEKRLARVLLKLARLRDHEVMADASVPVLSHETLAEMVGTTRSRITHFMNKFRKMGLIDYNGELTVRTELLTDLVLHD
;
A
#
# COMPACT_ATOMS: atom_id res chain seq x y z
N MET A 1 -29.99 -4.86 -19.29
CA MET A 1 -28.54 -5.06 -19.49
C MET A 1 -27.67 -4.30 -18.50
N HIS A 2 -28.20 -3.31 -17.75
CA HIS A 2 -27.50 -2.56 -16.68
C HIS A 2 -27.38 -3.36 -15.38
N ASP A 3 -28.41 -4.15 -15.01
CA ASP A 3 -28.47 -4.87 -13.73
C ASP A 3 -27.45 -6.02 -13.59
N ILE A 4 -27.09 -6.66 -14.69
CA ILE A 4 -26.17 -7.83 -14.64
C ILE A 4 -24.73 -7.37 -14.38
N LYS A 5 -24.31 -6.21 -14.90
CA LYS A 5 -22.98 -5.64 -14.61
C LYS A 5 -22.86 -5.18 -13.16
N CYS A 6 -23.88 -4.56 -12.61
CA CYS A 6 -23.93 -4.11 -11.22
C CYS A 6 -23.91 -5.30 -10.25
N LEU A 7 -24.66 -6.37 -10.56
CA LEU A 7 -24.69 -7.61 -9.75
C LEU A 7 -23.37 -8.37 -9.82
N TYR A 8 -22.68 -8.35 -10.97
CA TYR A 8 -21.37 -9.00 -11.12
C TYR A 8 -20.29 -8.22 -10.35
N MET A 9 -20.32 -6.88 -10.40
CA MET A 9 -19.40 -6.02 -9.64
C MET A 9 -19.67 -6.09 -8.12
N ALA A 10 -20.92 -6.11 -7.69
CA ALA A 10 -21.28 -6.29 -6.27
C ALA A 10 -20.92 -7.67 -5.72
N LYS A 11 -21.10 -8.75 -6.53
CA LYS A 11 -20.64 -10.11 -6.18
C LYS A 11 -19.12 -10.23 -6.22
N ALA A 12 -18.46 -9.61 -7.17
CA ALA A 12 -17.00 -9.50 -7.21
C ALA A 12 -16.50 -8.73 -5.99
N ALA A 13 -17.04 -7.57 -5.67
CA ALA A 13 -16.67 -6.79 -4.49
C ALA A 13 -16.86 -7.57 -3.17
N LYS A 14 -17.96 -8.36 -3.01
CA LYS A 14 -18.12 -9.28 -1.87
C LYS A 14 -17.11 -10.42 -1.86
N LYS A 15 -16.77 -10.96 -3.02
CA LYS A 15 -15.80 -12.06 -3.16
C LYS A 15 -14.36 -11.53 -2.96
N PHE A 16 -14.06 -10.29 -3.40
CA PHE A 16 -12.78 -9.62 -3.20
C PHE A 16 -12.62 -9.08 -1.77
N ALA A 17 -13.70 -8.68 -1.09
CA ALA A 17 -13.67 -8.34 0.34
C ALA A 17 -13.28 -9.53 1.24
N THR A 18 -13.39 -10.77 0.74
CA THR A 18 -13.02 -12.01 1.43
C THR A 18 -11.68 -12.61 0.98
N VAL A 19 -11.02 -12.07 -0.04
CA VAL A 19 -9.61 -12.40 -0.27
C VAL A 19 -8.84 -11.77 0.87
N LYS A 20 -8.57 -12.56 1.92
CA LYS A 20 -7.56 -12.22 2.91
C LYS A 20 -6.30 -11.90 2.12
N HIS A 21 -5.94 -10.64 2.01
CA HIS A 21 -4.56 -10.27 1.77
C HIS A 21 -3.83 -10.81 3.00
N SER A 22 -3.50 -12.10 2.95
CA SER A 22 -2.64 -12.74 3.91
C SER A 22 -1.37 -11.94 3.86
N GLY A 23 -1.14 -11.16 4.92
CA GLY A 23 0.11 -10.45 5.07
C GLY A 23 1.23 -11.40 4.67
N VAL A 24 2.19 -10.89 3.91
CA VAL A 24 3.28 -11.71 3.37
C VAL A 24 3.77 -12.62 4.47
N ASP A 25 3.85 -13.92 4.17
CA ASP A 25 4.14 -15.00 5.10
C ASP A 25 5.32 -14.64 6.04
N PRO A 26 5.16 -14.73 7.37
CA PRO A 26 6.23 -14.48 8.33
C PRO A 26 7.54 -15.20 7.99
N TYR A 27 7.43 -16.31 7.30
CA TYR A 27 8.54 -17.16 6.91
C TYR A 27 9.46 -16.54 5.84
N ILE A 28 9.01 -15.55 5.06
CA ILE A 28 9.88 -14.84 4.10
C ILE A 28 11.07 -14.18 4.80
N ALA A 29 10.87 -13.56 5.96
CA ALA A 29 11.96 -12.96 6.71
C ALA A 29 13.06 -13.98 7.02
N THR A 30 12.66 -15.19 7.46
CA THR A 30 13.60 -16.29 7.74
C THR A 30 14.33 -16.79 6.49
N LEU A 31 13.66 -16.81 5.34
CA LEU A 31 14.30 -17.16 4.06
C LEU A 31 15.32 -16.10 3.64
N LEU A 32 15.00 -14.83 3.84
CA LEU A 32 15.91 -13.72 3.54
C LEU A 32 17.12 -13.68 4.51
N GLU A 33 16.97 -14.17 5.74
CA GLU A 33 18.10 -14.28 6.67
C GLU A 33 19.21 -15.19 6.15
N LYS A 34 18.88 -16.19 5.33
CA LYS A 34 19.83 -17.11 4.69
C LYS A 34 20.69 -16.48 3.60
N ILE A 35 20.47 -15.20 3.25
CA ILE A 35 21.30 -14.48 2.30
C ILE A 35 22.58 -14.04 3.01
N ASP A 36 23.70 -14.69 2.71
CA ASP A 36 24.98 -14.48 3.39
C ASP A 36 25.72 -13.21 2.93
N SER A 37 25.54 -12.79 1.67
CA SER A 37 26.24 -11.64 1.11
C SER A 37 25.31 -10.76 0.27
N GLY A 38 25.57 -9.45 0.28
CA GLY A 38 24.77 -8.46 -0.46
C GLY A 38 23.43 -8.12 0.22
N LYS A 39 23.27 -8.44 1.52
CA LYS A 39 22.16 -8.02 2.36
C LYS A 39 22.67 -7.14 3.49
N GLN A 40 21.97 -6.05 3.77
CA GLN A 40 22.26 -5.13 4.85
C GLN A 40 20.96 -4.75 5.57
N GLU A 41 20.96 -4.78 6.90
CA GLU A 41 19.87 -4.20 7.70
C GLU A 41 20.08 -2.70 7.84
N LEU A 42 19.05 -1.93 7.52
CA LEU A 42 19.02 -0.48 7.64
C LEU A 42 17.90 -0.04 8.57
N THR A 43 18.16 0.97 9.38
CA THR A 43 17.18 1.58 10.26
C THR A 43 17.01 3.04 9.85
N PHE A 44 15.75 3.50 9.78
CA PHE A 44 15.38 4.84 9.39
C PHE A 44 14.47 5.47 10.44
N HIS A 45 14.66 6.77 10.67
CA HIS A 45 13.71 7.58 11.42
C HIS A 45 12.50 7.96 10.54
N LYS A 46 11.42 8.41 11.17
CA LYS A 46 10.25 8.91 10.44
C LYS A 46 10.64 10.08 9.52
N GLY A 47 10.20 10.04 8.27
CA GLY A 47 10.42 11.08 7.26
C GLY A 47 11.74 10.95 6.51
N GLU A 48 12.57 9.95 6.82
CA GLU A 48 13.83 9.73 6.09
C GLU A 48 13.57 9.06 4.74
N LYS A 49 14.36 9.44 3.74
CA LYS A 49 14.33 8.83 2.41
C LYS A 49 15.16 7.57 2.39
N VAL A 50 14.56 6.48 1.88
CA VAL A 50 15.27 5.24 1.59
C VAL A 50 15.97 5.35 0.23
N PHE A 51 15.30 5.95 -0.76
CA PHE A 51 15.84 6.33 -2.07
C PHE A 51 14.97 7.42 -2.70
N SER A 52 15.51 8.13 -3.67
CA SER A 52 14.81 9.18 -4.43
C SER A 52 14.60 8.76 -5.88
N GLN A 53 13.57 9.30 -6.50
CA GLN A 53 13.35 9.20 -7.95
C GLN A 53 14.61 9.71 -8.69
N GLY A 54 15.13 8.92 -9.63
CA GLY A 54 16.37 9.18 -10.36
C GLY A 54 17.62 8.56 -9.75
N ASP A 55 17.59 8.03 -8.51
CA ASP A 55 18.73 7.30 -7.94
C ASP A 55 18.96 5.97 -8.68
N SER A 56 20.16 5.39 -8.54
CA SER A 56 20.49 4.07 -9.07
C SER A 56 19.58 2.99 -8.47
N ALA A 57 19.06 2.11 -9.31
CA ALA A 57 18.21 0.99 -8.92
C ALA A 57 19.03 -0.32 -8.86
N ASP A 58 19.88 -0.45 -7.85
CA ASP A 58 20.82 -1.57 -7.64
C ASP A 58 20.38 -2.59 -6.59
N SER A 59 19.28 -2.34 -5.90
CA SER A 59 18.82 -3.12 -4.74
C SER A 59 17.31 -3.17 -4.65
N ILE A 60 16.80 -4.21 -3.97
CA ILE A 60 15.42 -4.36 -3.53
C ILE A 60 15.38 -4.24 -2.00
N TYR A 61 14.24 -3.87 -1.46
CA TYR A 61 14.05 -3.70 -0.02
C TYR A 61 12.92 -4.59 0.49
N PHE A 62 13.08 -5.09 1.71
CA PHE A 62 12.06 -5.83 2.46
C PHE A 62 11.84 -5.16 3.80
N ILE A 63 10.58 -4.83 4.13
CA ILE A 63 10.23 -4.15 5.37
C ILE A 63 10.10 -5.17 6.50
N GLN A 64 10.93 -5.05 7.54
CA GLN A 64 10.80 -5.83 8.77
C GLN A 64 9.77 -5.19 9.69
N THR A 65 9.90 -3.88 9.91
CA THR A 65 9.00 -3.08 10.74
C THR A 65 8.85 -1.68 10.13
N GLY A 66 7.72 -1.03 10.44
CA GLY A 66 7.45 0.33 9.96
C GLY A 66 6.67 0.33 8.65
N ARG A 67 6.59 1.51 8.03
CA ARG A 67 5.80 1.75 6.81
C ARG A 67 6.50 2.75 5.90
N ILE A 68 6.45 2.49 4.62
CA ILE A 68 7.11 3.30 3.58
C ILE A 68 6.05 3.92 2.67
N LYS A 69 6.15 5.22 2.38
CA LYS A 69 5.40 5.91 1.32
C LYS A 69 6.20 5.83 0.02
N ILE A 70 5.60 5.30 -1.02
CA ILE A 70 6.15 5.31 -2.39
C ILE A 70 5.40 6.36 -3.19
N SER A 71 6.09 7.37 -3.67
CA SER A 71 5.49 8.47 -4.44
C SER A 71 6.29 8.81 -5.68
N VAL A 72 5.63 9.44 -6.65
CA VAL A 72 6.24 10.01 -7.85
C VAL A 72 5.94 11.49 -7.92
N VAL A 73 6.88 12.24 -8.47
CA VAL A 73 6.67 13.67 -8.77
C VAL A 73 6.67 13.83 -10.28
N SER A 74 5.59 14.42 -10.80
CA SER A 74 5.47 14.75 -12.22
C SER A 74 6.40 15.90 -12.62
N ALA A 75 6.62 16.09 -13.93
CA ALA A 75 7.38 17.22 -14.46
C ALA A 75 6.80 18.59 -14.04
N ALA A 76 5.51 18.65 -13.73
CA ALA A 76 4.83 19.84 -13.23
C ALA A 76 4.94 20.01 -11.69
N GLY A 77 5.75 19.17 -11.00
CA GLY A 77 5.94 19.23 -9.56
C GLY A 77 4.78 18.63 -8.73
N LYS A 78 3.78 18.00 -9.37
CA LYS A 78 2.67 17.37 -8.64
C LYS A 78 3.08 16.00 -8.13
N GLU A 79 2.94 15.76 -6.82
CA GLU A 79 3.19 14.48 -6.18
C GLU A 79 1.92 13.59 -6.25
N ALA A 80 2.14 12.28 -6.43
CA ALA A 80 1.13 11.25 -6.30
C ALA A 80 1.70 10.06 -5.51
N VAL A 81 0.93 9.53 -4.55
CA VAL A 81 1.28 8.33 -3.81
C VAL A 81 0.86 7.12 -4.63
N LEU A 82 1.81 6.21 -4.89
CA LEU A 82 1.59 4.97 -5.63
C LEU A 82 1.27 3.80 -4.71
N ALA A 83 1.93 3.74 -3.54
CA ALA A 83 1.77 2.64 -2.59
C ALA A 83 2.23 3.05 -1.19
N MET A 84 1.79 2.29 -0.19
CA MET A 84 2.23 2.41 1.21
C MET A 84 2.54 1.03 1.79
N PRO A 85 3.59 0.35 1.29
CA PRO A 85 3.95 -0.96 1.81
C PRO A 85 4.28 -0.90 3.31
N GLY A 86 3.85 -1.95 4.01
CA GLY A 86 4.04 -2.17 5.43
C GLY A 86 4.97 -3.34 5.75
N PRO A 87 4.96 -3.82 7.00
CA PRO A 87 5.80 -4.94 7.42
C PRO A 87 5.60 -6.18 6.56
N ARG A 88 6.70 -6.87 6.23
CA ARG A 88 6.77 -8.08 5.41
C ARG A 88 6.51 -7.87 3.91
N GLU A 89 6.49 -6.65 3.44
CA GLU A 89 6.33 -6.34 2.02
C GLU A 89 7.66 -5.91 1.40
N PHE A 90 7.80 -6.22 0.09
CA PHE A 90 8.91 -5.76 -0.73
C PHE A 90 8.60 -4.42 -1.38
N PHE A 91 9.65 -3.63 -1.64
CA PHE A 91 9.57 -2.45 -2.49
C PHE A 91 10.88 -2.21 -3.24
N GLY A 92 10.81 -1.45 -4.32
CA GLY A 92 11.96 -1.20 -5.18
C GLY A 92 12.34 -2.39 -6.09
N GLU A 93 11.42 -3.31 -6.32
CA GLU A 93 11.55 -4.54 -7.12
C GLU A 93 11.84 -4.28 -8.60
N GLY A 94 11.58 -3.09 -9.11
CA GLY A 94 11.96 -2.67 -10.46
C GLY A 94 13.46 -2.83 -10.75
N ALA A 95 14.30 -2.80 -9.72
CA ALA A 95 15.72 -3.09 -9.84
C ALA A 95 16.01 -4.47 -10.45
N LEU A 96 15.13 -5.47 -10.24
CA LEU A 96 15.31 -6.83 -10.75
C LEU A 96 15.04 -6.95 -12.26
N VAL A 97 14.28 -6.04 -12.85
CA VAL A 97 13.83 -6.07 -14.26
C VAL A 97 14.44 -4.96 -15.11
N ASN A 98 15.77 -4.82 -15.11
CA ASN A 98 16.53 -3.88 -15.94
C ASN A 98 16.18 -2.38 -15.76
N GLN A 99 15.49 -2.00 -14.69
CA GLN A 99 15.31 -0.62 -14.34
C GLN A 99 16.63 -0.10 -13.75
N SER A 100 17.31 0.78 -14.47
CA SER A 100 18.61 1.33 -14.03
C SER A 100 18.46 2.47 -13.01
N LEU A 101 17.34 3.19 -13.06
CA LEU A 101 17.05 4.30 -12.17
C LEU A 101 15.72 4.11 -11.46
N ARG A 102 15.62 4.61 -10.25
CA ARG A 102 14.38 4.64 -9.47
C ARG A 102 13.33 5.53 -10.15
N VAL A 103 12.16 4.98 -10.43
CA VAL A 103 11.04 5.75 -11.00
C VAL A 103 10.21 6.47 -9.94
N SER A 104 10.44 6.17 -8.67
CA SER A 104 9.70 6.70 -7.52
C SER A 104 10.64 7.07 -6.37
N THR A 105 10.13 7.83 -5.42
CA THR A 105 10.78 8.13 -4.14
C THR A 105 10.15 7.29 -3.03
N ALA A 106 10.96 6.72 -2.15
CA ALA A 106 10.55 5.98 -0.97
C ALA A 106 10.91 6.75 0.31
N VAL A 107 9.90 7.05 1.14
CA VAL A 107 10.04 7.79 2.40
C VAL A 107 9.37 7.04 3.54
N THR A 108 10.01 6.97 4.69
CA THR A 108 9.45 6.35 5.90
C THR A 108 8.33 7.19 6.51
N LEU A 109 7.19 6.57 6.85
CA LEU A 109 6.08 7.22 7.54
C LEU A 109 6.18 7.12 9.07
N GLU A 110 6.97 6.18 9.54
CA GLU A 110 7.24 5.89 10.95
C GLU A 110 8.66 5.29 11.08
N PRO A 111 9.23 5.16 12.29
CA PRO A 111 10.51 4.49 12.46
C PRO A 111 10.47 3.09 11.84
N SER A 112 11.40 2.81 10.94
CA SER A 112 11.34 1.62 10.08
C SER A 112 12.67 0.87 10.05
N LYS A 113 12.59 -0.48 10.02
CA LYS A 113 13.73 -1.36 9.75
C LYS A 113 13.48 -2.10 8.45
N VAL A 114 14.47 -2.12 7.59
CA VAL A 114 14.39 -2.78 6.28
C VAL A 114 15.65 -3.59 5.99
N PHE A 115 15.53 -4.70 5.29
CA PHE A 115 16.65 -5.30 4.59
C PHE A 115 16.81 -4.62 3.23
N ARG A 116 17.99 -4.06 2.97
CA ARG A 116 18.45 -3.71 1.64
C ARG A 116 19.18 -4.93 1.07
N ILE A 117 18.74 -5.44 -0.07
CA ILE A 117 19.28 -6.63 -0.71
C ILE A 117 19.76 -6.21 -2.10
N GLU A 118 21.04 -6.42 -2.40
CA GLU A 118 21.59 -6.14 -3.71
C GLU A 118 20.92 -6.99 -4.79
N LYS A 119 20.72 -6.41 -5.98
CA LYS A 119 20.08 -7.06 -7.12
C LYS A 119 20.63 -8.47 -7.36
N GLN A 120 21.96 -8.62 -7.43
CA GLN A 120 22.59 -9.91 -7.73
C GLN A 120 22.39 -10.93 -6.60
N ALA A 121 22.40 -10.49 -5.34
CA ALA A 121 22.14 -11.34 -4.20
C ALA A 121 20.70 -11.85 -4.21
N MET A 122 19.73 -10.97 -4.48
CA MET A 122 18.33 -11.38 -4.60
C MET A 122 18.10 -12.35 -5.75
N ILE A 123 18.66 -12.08 -6.92
CA ILE A 123 18.54 -12.98 -8.09
C ILE A 123 19.11 -14.37 -7.75
N ARG A 124 20.32 -14.46 -7.18
CA ARG A 124 20.89 -15.76 -6.75
C ARG A 124 19.96 -16.48 -5.79
N SER A 125 19.50 -15.79 -4.75
CA SER A 125 18.61 -16.41 -3.74
C SER A 125 17.29 -16.89 -4.31
N LEU A 126 16.72 -16.16 -5.28
CA LEU A 126 15.51 -16.61 -5.99
C LEU A 126 15.78 -17.86 -6.85
N HIS A 127 16.97 -18.04 -7.39
CA HIS A 127 17.35 -19.25 -8.13
C HIS A 127 17.63 -20.44 -7.22
N GLU A 128 18.24 -20.22 -6.07
CA GLU A 128 18.68 -21.27 -5.14
C GLU A 128 17.58 -21.74 -4.20
N GLN A 129 16.59 -20.88 -3.90
CA GLN A 129 15.53 -21.13 -2.94
C GLN A 129 14.15 -21.07 -3.62
N SER A 130 13.62 -22.22 -4.06
CA SER A 130 12.30 -22.30 -4.72
C SER A 130 11.18 -21.71 -3.87
N GLU A 131 11.21 -21.95 -2.56
CA GLU A 131 10.21 -21.44 -1.64
C GLU A 131 10.24 -19.89 -1.55
N LEU A 132 11.42 -19.27 -1.55
CA LEU A 132 11.54 -17.81 -1.62
C LEU A 132 10.97 -17.28 -2.94
N SER A 133 11.25 -17.95 -4.05
CA SER A 133 10.73 -17.59 -5.37
C SER A 133 9.20 -17.65 -5.42
N GLU A 134 8.61 -18.73 -4.92
CA GLU A 134 7.15 -18.89 -4.88
C GLU A 134 6.49 -17.78 -4.06
N LYS A 135 7.02 -17.51 -2.85
CA LYS A 135 6.48 -16.46 -1.97
C LYS A 135 6.69 -15.06 -2.53
N PHE A 136 7.84 -14.79 -3.14
CA PHE A 136 8.12 -13.53 -3.81
C PHE A 136 7.17 -13.29 -4.97
N MET A 137 6.98 -14.31 -5.83
CA MET A 137 6.02 -14.25 -6.94
C MET A 137 4.59 -14.03 -6.45
N ALA A 138 4.17 -14.75 -5.40
CA ALA A 138 2.84 -14.58 -4.81
C ALA A 138 2.64 -13.13 -4.30
N SER A 139 3.67 -12.53 -3.68
CA SER A 139 3.61 -11.14 -3.21
C SER A 139 3.46 -10.14 -4.36
N LEU A 140 4.17 -10.35 -5.49
CA LEU A 140 4.05 -9.51 -6.67
C LEU A 140 2.68 -9.63 -7.34
N LEU A 141 2.14 -10.86 -7.43
CA LEU A 141 0.81 -11.09 -8.00
C LEU A 141 -0.30 -10.48 -7.14
N ALA A 142 -0.20 -10.60 -5.81
CA ALA A 142 -1.14 -9.94 -4.89
C ALA A 142 -1.13 -8.41 -5.10
N ARG A 143 0.06 -7.82 -5.17
CA ARG A 143 0.21 -6.38 -5.44
C ARG A 143 -0.31 -5.98 -6.82
N ASN A 144 -0.16 -6.82 -7.83
CA ASN A 144 -0.73 -6.56 -9.15
C ASN A 144 -2.27 -6.50 -9.09
N ILE A 145 -2.91 -7.40 -8.35
CA ILE A 145 -4.36 -7.39 -8.12
C ILE A 145 -4.78 -6.09 -7.43
N ASP A 146 -4.06 -5.65 -6.40
CA ASP A 146 -4.34 -4.38 -5.72
C ASP A 146 -4.24 -3.17 -6.66
N LEU A 147 -3.23 -3.15 -7.55
CA LEU A 147 -3.07 -2.09 -8.54
C LEU A 147 -4.19 -2.09 -9.58
N GLU A 148 -4.67 -3.26 -10.00
CA GLU A 148 -5.82 -3.39 -10.90
C GLU A 148 -7.10 -2.86 -10.24
N GLU A 149 -7.33 -3.17 -8.95
CA GLU A 149 -8.45 -2.63 -8.19
C GLU A 149 -8.37 -1.11 -8.04
N ASP A 150 -7.19 -0.58 -7.71
CA ASP A 150 -6.97 0.87 -7.60
C ASP A 150 -7.18 1.59 -8.93
N LEU A 151 -6.77 0.97 -10.04
CA LEU A 151 -7.01 1.49 -11.38
C LEU A 151 -8.52 1.53 -11.69
N CYS A 152 -9.25 0.45 -11.40
CA CYS A 152 -10.70 0.42 -11.54
C CYS A 152 -11.36 1.53 -10.73
N ASP A 153 -10.89 1.77 -9.50
CA ASP A 153 -11.38 2.86 -8.66
C ASP A 153 -11.15 4.24 -9.27
N GLN A 154 -9.96 4.45 -9.84
CA GLN A 154 -9.64 5.70 -10.50
C GLN A 154 -10.53 5.96 -11.74
N LEU A 155 -10.86 4.91 -12.48
CA LEU A 155 -11.61 5.00 -13.73
C LEU A 155 -13.13 5.18 -13.50
N PHE A 156 -13.70 4.53 -12.48
CA PHE A 156 -15.15 4.39 -12.34
C PHE A 156 -15.75 5.07 -11.13
N ASN A 157 -14.96 5.41 -10.11
CA ASN A 157 -15.48 5.93 -8.85
C ASN A 157 -15.17 7.43 -8.65
N HIS A 158 -16.12 8.15 -8.04
CA HIS A 158 -15.93 9.52 -7.62
C HIS A 158 -14.95 9.61 -6.44
N SER A 159 -14.28 10.76 -6.29
CA SER A 159 -13.24 10.98 -5.28
C SER A 159 -13.71 10.76 -3.83
N GLU A 160 -15.00 10.87 -3.53
CA GLU A 160 -15.58 10.55 -2.23
C GLU A 160 -15.51 9.04 -1.94
N LYS A 161 -15.95 8.19 -2.89
CA LYS A 161 -15.87 6.73 -2.76
C LYS A 161 -14.43 6.25 -2.72
N ARG A 162 -13.54 6.86 -3.52
CA ARG A 162 -12.10 6.56 -3.48
C ARG A 162 -11.50 6.86 -2.11
N LEU A 163 -11.87 8.00 -1.48
CA LEU A 163 -11.43 8.29 -0.11
C LEU A 163 -11.92 7.24 0.88
N ALA A 164 -13.19 6.84 0.81
CA ALA A 164 -13.73 5.79 1.68
C ALA A 164 -12.93 4.48 1.55
N ARG A 165 -12.59 4.06 0.32
CA ARG A 165 -11.76 2.87 0.09
C ARG A 165 -10.33 3.01 0.60
N VAL A 166 -9.70 4.17 0.43
CA VAL A 166 -8.38 4.46 1.00
C VAL A 166 -8.41 4.32 2.52
N LEU A 167 -9.43 4.86 3.19
CA LEU A 167 -9.60 4.74 4.64
C LEU A 167 -9.81 3.28 5.06
N LEU A 168 -10.62 2.52 4.33
CA LEU A 168 -10.80 1.08 4.59
C LEU A 168 -9.50 0.28 4.38
N LYS A 169 -8.71 0.59 3.35
CA LYS A 169 -7.39 -0.02 3.14
C LYS A 169 -6.46 0.27 4.31
N LEU A 170 -6.38 1.52 4.74
CA LEU A 170 -5.55 1.93 5.87
C LEU A 170 -5.98 1.27 7.20
N ALA A 171 -7.28 1.07 7.40
CA ALA A 171 -7.82 0.37 8.55
C ALA A 171 -7.38 -1.10 8.60
N ARG A 172 -7.43 -1.80 7.47
CA ARG A 172 -6.99 -3.20 7.34
C ARG A 172 -5.49 -3.40 7.54
N LEU A 173 -4.69 -2.38 7.24
CA LEU A 173 -3.22 -2.45 7.40
C LEU A 173 -2.78 -2.43 8.87
N ARG A 174 -3.61 -2.00 9.79
CA ARG A 174 -3.29 -1.92 11.23
C ARG A 174 -3.78 -3.14 12.00
N ASP A 175 -4.96 -3.62 11.68
CA ASP A 175 -5.60 -4.77 12.36
C ASP A 175 -5.81 -5.90 11.35
N HIS A 176 -5.17 -7.04 11.59
CA HIS A 176 -5.32 -8.25 10.75
C HIS A 176 -6.72 -8.87 10.81
N GLU A 177 -7.59 -8.38 11.69
CA GLU A 177 -9.01 -8.73 11.80
C GLU A 177 -9.87 -7.50 11.47
N VAL A 178 -10.96 -7.73 10.72
CA VAL A 178 -11.96 -6.69 10.41
C VAL A 178 -12.74 -6.39 11.69
N MET A 179 -12.29 -5.40 12.44
CA MET A 179 -13.02 -4.88 13.59
C MET A 179 -14.11 -3.91 13.10
N ALA A 180 -15.22 -3.84 13.83
CA ALA A 180 -16.32 -2.89 13.55
C ALA A 180 -15.83 -1.43 13.53
N ASP A 181 -14.90 -1.11 14.45
CA ASP A 181 -14.21 0.18 14.56
C ASP A 181 -12.70 -0.07 14.47
N ALA A 182 -12.05 0.40 13.38
CA ALA A 182 -10.62 0.24 13.16
C ALA A 182 -9.89 1.59 13.27
N SER A 183 -8.77 1.61 13.99
CA SER A 183 -7.89 2.77 14.03
C SER A 183 -7.06 2.86 12.76
N VAL A 184 -6.97 4.06 12.20
CA VAL A 184 -6.22 4.35 10.97
C VAL A 184 -5.03 5.24 11.30
N PRO A 185 -3.86 5.04 10.67
CA PRO A 185 -2.75 5.97 10.81
C PRO A 185 -3.19 7.41 10.52
N VAL A 186 -2.82 8.35 11.38
CA VAL A 186 -3.12 9.77 11.14
C VAL A 186 -2.24 10.26 9.99
N LEU A 187 -2.87 10.43 8.83
CA LEU A 187 -2.26 11.00 7.64
C LEU A 187 -2.73 12.45 7.45
N SER A 188 -1.87 13.28 6.86
CA SER A 188 -2.27 14.63 6.49
C SER A 188 -3.33 14.61 5.38
N HIS A 189 -4.21 15.62 5.34
CA HIS A 189 -5.16 15.76 4.24
C HIS A 189 -4.47 15.93 2.87
N GLU A 190 -3.23 16.40 2.85
CA GLU A 190 -2.40 16.46 1.66
C GLU A 190 -2.05 15.05 1.17
N THR A 191 -1.52 14.21 2.06
CA THR A 191 -1.19 12.80 1.74
C THR A 191 -2.43 12.03 1.29
N LEU A 192 -3.58 12.23 1.95
CA LEU A 192 -4.84 11.62 1.51
C LEU A 192 -5.28 12.13 0.13
N ALA A 193 -5.05 13.41 -0.18
CA ALA A 193 -5.34 13.98 -1.49
C ALA A 193 -4.45 13.40 -2.61
N GLU A 194 -3.17 13.18 -2.30
CA GLU A 194 -2.20 12.51 -3.19
C GLU A 194 -2.59 11.05 -3.46
N MET A 195 -3.08 10.32 -2.43
CA MET A 195 -3.56 8.94 -2.56
C MET A 195 -4.85 8.82 -3.37
N VAL A 196 -5.79 9.74 -3.14
CA VAL A 196 -7.10 9.74 -3.80
C VAL A 196 -7.04 10.33 -5.22
N GLY A 197 -5.98 11.09 -5.55
CA GLY A 197 -5.87 11.82 -6.80
C GLY A 197 -6.87 12.99 -6.87
N THR A 198 -6.96 13.78 -5.79
CA THR A 198 -7.86 14.93 -5.68
C THR A 198 -7.17 16.11 -4.97
N THR A 199 -7.93 17.15 -4.57
CA THR A 199 -7.38 18.30 -3.86
C THR A 199 -7.56 18.17 -2.35
N ARG A 200 -6.63 18.77 -1.56
CA ARG A 200 -6.73 18.85 -0.10
C ARG A 200 -8.07 19.43 0.38
N SER A 201 -8.59 20.43 -0.32
CA SER A 201 -9.88 21.04 0.01
C SER A 201 -11.04 20.04 -0.09
N ARG A 202 -11.07 19.20 -1.16
CA ARG A 202 -12.07 18.16 -1.32
C ARG A 202 -11.95 17.07 -0.26
N ILE A 203 -10.72 16.66 0.08
CA ILE A 203 -10.50 15.73 1.21
C ILE A 203 -11.06 16.30 2.50
N THR A 204 -10.73 17.57 2.83
CA THR A 204 -11.27 18.22 4.04
C THR A 204 -12.79 18.23 4.05
N HIS A 205 -13.42 18.51 2.91
CA HIS A 205 -14.88 18.46 2.77
C HIS A 205 -15.44 17.06 3.03
N PHE A 206 -14.88 16.02 2.42
CA PHE A 206 -15.34 14.63 2.57
C PHE A 206 -15.09 14.10 3.98
N MET A 207 -13.95 14.37 4.60
CA MET A 207 -13.67 13.97 5.99
C MET A 207 -14.66 14.59 6.96
N ASN A 208 -15.01 15.88 6.80
CA ASN A 208 -16.04 16.53 7.58
C ASN A 208 -17.43 15.93 7.34
N LYS A 209 -17.75 15.56 6.10
CA LYS A 209 -18.99 14.87 5.75
C LYS A 209 -19.04 13.50 6.43
N PHE A 210 -18.00 12.69 6.31
CA PHE A 210 -17.91 11.36 6.93
C PHE A 210 -18.04 11.43 8.46
N ARG A 211 -17.41 12.42 9.10
CA ARG A 211 -17.58 12.64 10.54
C ARG A 211 -19.02 12.98 10.91
N LYS A 212 -19.69 13.87 10.17
CA LYS A 212 -21.09 14.21 10.41
C LYS A 212 -22.04 13.03 10.23
N MET A 213 -21.72 12.12 9.31
CA MET A 213 -22.47 10.89 9.07
C MET A 213 -22.13 9.78 10.09
N GLY A 214 -21.17 10.01 10.98
CA GLY A 214 -20.72 9.02 11.96
C GLY A 214 -19.91 7.86 11.36
N LEU A 215 -19.37 8.01 10.15
CA LEU A 215 -18.55 7.00 9.48
C LEU A 215 -17.10 6.97 10.00
N ILE A 216 -16.65 8.11 10.52
CA ILE A 216 -15.32 8.28 11.12
C ILE A 216 -15.43 9.11 12.40
N ASP A 217 -14.47 8.94 13.31
CA ASP A 217 -14.33 9.74 14.52
C ASP A 217 -12.86 10.11 14.78
N TYR A 218 -12.66 11.19 15.56
CA TYR A 218 -11.35 11.71 15.97
C TYR A 218 -11.32 11.83 17.51
N ASN A 219 -10.99 10.74 18.18
CA ASN A 219 -10.79 10.69 19.62
C ASN A 219 -9.30 10.49 19.97
N GLY A 220 -8.44 11.41 19.49
CA GLY A 220 -6.99 11.29 19.61
C GLY A 220 -6.36 10.50 18.45
N GLU A 221 -7.03 9.50 17.91
CA GLU A 221 -6.73 8.76 16.70
C GLU A 221 -7.89 8.84 15.71
N LEU A 222 -7.61 8.67 14.43
CA LEU A 222 -8.65 8.54 13.41
C LEU A 222 -9.22 7.12 13.49
N THR A 223 -10.48 7.01 13.87
CA THR A 223 -11.22 5.73 13.89
C THR A 223 -12.21 5.69 12.75
N VAL A 224 -12.31 4.54 12.10
CA VAL A 224 -13.16 4.29 10.94
C VAL A 224 -14.16 3.19 11.28
N ARG A 225 -15.45 3.45 11.05
CA ARG A 225 -16.50 2.43 11.15
C ARG A 225 -16.54 1.64 9.86
N THR A 226 -15.88 0.48 9.85
CA THR A 226 -15.59 -0.29 8.65
C THR A 226 -16.86 -0.79 7.94
N GLU A 227 -17.88 -1.21 8.68
CA GLU A 227 -19.16 -1.66 8.11
C GLU A 227 -19.87 -0.53 7.37
N LEU A 228 -20.04 0.63 8.02
CA LEU A 228 -20.74 1.78 7.45
C LEU A 228 -20.01 2.37 6.24
N LEU A 229 -18.67 2.43 6.28
CA LEU A 229 -17.88 2.86 5.14
C LEU A 229 -17.92 1.87 3.99
N THR A 230 -18.00 0.58 4.28
CA THR A 230 -18.17 -0.47 3.26
C THR A 230 -19.52 -0.31 2.57
N ASP A 231 -20.59 -0.02 3.30
CA ASP A 231 -21.92 0.25 2.72
C ASP A 231 -21.89 1.47 1.79
N LEU A 232 -21.21 2.55 2.19
CA LEU A 232 -21.04 3.72 1.33
C LEU A 232 -20.31 3.40 0.00
N VAL A 233 -19.39 2.45 0.03
CA VAL A 233 -18.64 2.03 -1.16
C VAL A 233 -19.45 1.11 -2.06
N LEU A 234 -20.29 0.25 -1.49
CA LEU A 234 -21.07 -0.77 -2.20
C LEU A 234 -22.38 -0.27 -2.80
N HIS A 235 -22.96 0.76 -2.19
CA HIS A 235 -24.26 1.32 -2.63
C HIS A 235 -24.06 2.68 -3.30
N ASP A 236 -24.69 2.86 -4.48
CA ASP A 236 -24.79 4.16 -5.16
C ASP A 236 -25.88 5.01 -4.56
#